data_0abce6f8cab3f442148441ff220a043d
#
_entry.id   0abce6f8cab3f442148441ff220a043d
#
_cell.length_a   1.000
_cell.length_b   1.000
_cell.length_c   1.000
_cell.angle_alpha   90.00
_cell.angle_beta   90.00
_cell.angle_gamma   90.00
#
_symmetry.space_group_name_H-M   'P 1'
#
loop_
_entity.id
_entity.type
_entity.pdbx_description
1 polymer ?
#
loop_
_entity_poly.entity_id
_entity_poly.type
_entity_poly.pdbx_seq_one_letter_code
_entity_poly.pdbx_strand_id
1 'polypeptide(L)'
;MKIFAIGMNYIQHNKELDGTLYKPEEPVIFTKADSALLKDKKPFFIPDFCKQVDYETELVVRISRLGKSIPERFAYRYYDAVTVGIDFTARDLQKKLRAEGKPWDICKGFDGSAAIGEWVNIEKFRDIQAIHFHLDINGKIVQEGCSSDMLYKVD
;
A
#
# COMPACT_ATOMS: atom_id res chain seq x y z
N MET A 1 15.41 4.89 -3.61
CA MET A 1 13.97 5.05 -3.98
C MET A 1 13.20 5.49 -2.74
N LYS A 2 12.06 6.16 -2.90
CA LYS A 2 11.16 6.49 -1.77
C LYS A 2 9.84 5.76 -2.00
N ILE A 3 9.32 5.10 -0.97
CA ILE A 3 8.02 4.44 -0.99
C ILE A 3 7.15 5.14 0.03
N PHE A 4 6.06 5.75 -0.44
CA PHE A 4 5.02 6.34 0.39
C PHE A 4 3.81 5.43 0.34
N ALA A 5 3.21 5.15 1.48
CA ALA A 5 1.99 4.37 1.60
C ALA A 5 0.89 5.22 2.24
N ILE A 6 -0.33 5.03 1.75
CA ILE A 6 -1.53 5.70 2.26
C ILE A 6 -2.33 4.66 3.04
N GLY A 7 -2.14 4.66 4.35
CA GLY A 7 -2.85 3.75 5.23
C GLY A 7 -4.32 4.13 5.40
N MET A 8 -5.15 3.13 5.71
CA MET A 8 -6.57 3.29 6.01
C MET A 8 -7.38 3.93 4.86
N ASN A 9 -6.94 3.74 3.62
CA ASN A 9 -7.54 4.37 2.43
C ASN A 9 -8.78 3.65 1.89
N TYR A 10 -9.17 2.50 2.46
CA TYR A 10 -10.34 1.72 2.08
C TYR A 10 -11.27 1.50 3.27
N ILE A 11 -12.53 1.97 3.18
CA ILE A 11 -13.49 1.92 4.29
C ILE A 11 -13.75 0.48 4.77
N GLN A 12 -13.86 -0.48 3.83
CA GLN A 12 -14.13 -1.88 4.17
C GLN A 12 -12.98 -2.48 4.98
N HIS A 13 -11.74 -2.21 4.58
CA HIS A 13 -10.56 -2.64 5.31
C HIS A 13 -10.49 -2.02 6.72
N ASN A 14 -10.86 -0.76 6.86
CA ASN A 14 -10.93 -0.08 8.16
C ASN A 14 -11.94 -0.77 9.09
N LYS A 15 -13.09 -1.18 8.55
CA LYS A 15 -14.09 -1.93 9.30
C LYS A 15 -13.59 -3.30 9.78
N GLU A 16 -12.82 -4.01 8.95
CA GLU A 16 -12.22 -5.30 9.30
C GLU A 16 -11.20 -5.17 10.44
N LEU A 17 -10.41 -4.09 10.44
CA LEU A 17 -9.36 -3.85 11.44
C LEU A 17 -9.91 -3.37 12.78
N ASP A 18 -10.84 -2.42 12.76
CA ASP A 18 -11.26 -1.67 13.96
C ASP A 18 -12.73 -1.94 14.34
N GLY A 19 -13.46 -2.74 13.55
CA GLY A 19 -14.90 -2.98 13.74
C GLY A 19 -15.80 -1.77 13.50
N THR A 20 -15.22 -0.62 13.10
CA THR A 20 -15.91 0.64 12.85
C THR A 20 -15.64 1.16 11.44
N LEU A 21 -16.58 1.92 10.89
CA LEU A 21 -16.41 2.62 9.62
C LEU A 21 -15.59 3.91 9.84
N TYR A 22 -14.35 3.76 10.30
CA TYR A 22 -13.49 4.90 10.52
C TYR A 22 -13.01 5.49 9.18
N LYS A 23 -13.22 6.79 9.01
CA LYS A 23 -12.69 7.58 7.89
C LYS A 23 -11.75 8.62 8.48
N PRO A 24 -10.43 8.56 8.17
CA PRO A 24 -9.50 9.61 8.56
C PRO A 24 -9.92 10.96 7.96
N GLU A 25 -9.72 12.06 8.68
CA GLU A 25 -9.94 13.41 8.17
C GLU A 25 -8.87 13.81 7.15
N GLU A 26 -7.65 13.27 7.32
CA GLU A 26 -6.50 13.47 6.43
C GLU A 26 -5.88 12.12 6.06
N PRO A 27 -5.14 12.02 4.92
CA PRO A 27 -4.44 10.80 4.55
C PRO A 27 -3.45 10.36 5.63
N VAL A 28 -3.53 9.11 6.06
CA VAL A 28 -2.54 8.52 6.97
C VAL A 28 -1.34 8.08 6.16
N ILE A 29 -0.28 8.90 6.15
CA ILE A 29 0.90 8.65 5.34
C ILE A 29 2.00 8.02 6.20
N PHE A 30 2.59 6.94 5.71
CA PHE A 30 3.81 6.37 6.26
C PHE A 30 4.79 6.04 5.13
N THR A 31 6.04 5.79 5.47
CA THR A 31 7.08 5.50 4.49
C THR A 31 7.69 4.12 4.72
N LYS A 32 8.17 3.53 3.63
CA LYS A 32 9.05 2.37 3.68
C LYS A 32 10.41 2.76 3.10
N ALA A 33 11.48 2.36 3.77
CA ALA A 33 12.84 2.55 3.28
C ALA A 33 13.07 1.75 1.98
N ASP A 34 14.10 2.09 1.20
CA ASP A 34 14.49 1.33 0.01
C ASP A 34 14.87 -0.12 0.35
N SER A 35 15.41 -0.37 1.55
CA SER A 35 15.71 -1.71 2.06
C SER A 35 14.46 -2.56 2.30
N ALA A 36 13.30 -1.94 2.48
CA ALA A 36 12.04 -2.66 2.64
C ALA A 36 11.58 -3.37 1.35
N LEU A 37 12.14 -2.99 0.18
CA LEU A 37 11.76 -3.59 -1.09
C LEU A 37 12.30 -5.03 -1.20
N LEU A 38 11.38 -5.99 -1.36
CA LEU A 38 11.70 -7.37 -1.70
C LEU A 38 12.10 -7.44 -3.18
N LYS A 39 13.43 -7.47 -3.42
CA LYS A 39 14.01 -7.44 -4.77
C LYS A 39 14.14 -8.85 -5.35
N ASP A 40 14.26 -8.91 -6.69
CA ASP A 40 14.63 -10.11 -7.44
C ASP A 40 13.65 -11.29 -7.29
N LYS A 41 12.38 -11.01 -7.01
CA LYS A 41 11.34 -12.04 -6.78
C LYS A 41 11.76 -13.09 -5.73
N LYS A 42 12.54 -12.66 -4.73
CA LYS A 42 12.97 -13.53 -3.64
C LYS A 42 11.78 -13.93 -2.76
N PRO A 43 11.86 -15.07 -2.09
CA PRO A 43 10.82 -15.44 -1.12
C PRO A 43 10.83 -14.45 0.05
N PHE A 44 9.63 -14.13 0.54
CA PHE A 44 9.47 -13.40 1.79
C PHE A 44 9.66 -14.36 2.96
N PHE A 45 10.49 -13.96 3.93
CA PHE A 45 10.68 -14.70 5.18
C PHE A 45 10.02 -13.94 6.32
N ILE A 46 9.22 -14.66 7.12
CA ILE A 46 8.59 -14.09 8.32
C ILE A 46 9.70 -13.74 9.32
N PRO A 47 9.77 -12.48 9.78
CA PRO A 47 10.84 -12.08 10.71
C PRO A 47 10.60 -12.61 12.12
N ASP A 48 11.69 -12.91 12.84
CA ASP A 48 11.64 -13.49 14.19
C ASP A 48 11.13 -12.51 15.27
N PHE A 49 11.13 -11.20 14.98
CA PHE A 49 10.76 -10.16 15.95
C PHE A 49 9.24 -9.95 16.09
N CYS A 50 8.40 -10.62 15.30
CA CYS A 50 6.95 -10.52 15.38
C CYS A 50 6.29 -11.90 15.33
N LYS A 51 5.07 -11.99 15.85
CA LYS A 51 4.31 -13.25 15.93
C LYS A 51 3.23 -13.36 14.86
N GLN A 52 2.87 -12.23 14.26
CA GLN A 52 1.82 -12.17 13.24
C GLN A 52 2.26 -11.24 12.13
N VAL A 53 2.36 -11.78 10.91
CA VAL A 53 2.53 -10.98 9.69
C VAL A 53 1.29 -11.15 8.83
N ASP A 54 0.69 -10.02 8.46
CA ASP A 54 -0.40 -9.96 7.51
C ASP A 54 0.14 -9.48 6.16
N TYR A 55 -0.53 -9.86 5.07
CA TYR A 55 -0.34 -9.33 3.74
C TYR A 55 -1.45 -8.34 3.42
N GLU A 56 -1.11 -7.19 2.87
CA GLU A 56 -2.05 -6.17 2.41
C GLU A 56 -1.79 -5.93 0.92
N THR A 57 -2.76 -6.27 0.08
CA THR A 57 -2.64 -6.09 -1.37
C THR A 57 -2.93 -4.64 -1.72
N GLU A 58 -2.00 -3.99 -2.41
CA GLU A 58 -2.03 -2.56 -2.68
C GLU A 58 -1.94 -2.24 -4.17
N LEU A 59 -2.67 -1.24 -4.62
CA LEU A 59 -2.41 -0.60 -5.90
C LEU A 59 -1.19 0.33 -5.75
N VAL A 60 -0.15 0.07 -6.50
CA VAL A 60 1.10 0.84 -6.46
C VAL A 60 1.21 1.72 -7.69
N VAL A 61 1.46 3.00 -7.49
CA VAL A 61 1.59 4.01 -8.54
C VAL A 61 3.04 4.49 -8.64
N ARG A 62 3.58 4.52 -9.86
CA ARG A 62 4.94 4.99 -10.10
C ARG A 62 4.95 6.48 -10.43
N ILE A 63 5.58 7.27 -9.55
CA ILE A 63 5.86 8.68 -9.84
C ILE A 63 7.06 8.76 -10.77
N SER A 64 6.87 9.35 -11.95
CA SER A 64 7.86 9.38 -13.05
C SER A 64 8.51 10.74 -13.27
N ARG A 65 8.03 11.80 -12.60
CA ARG A 65 8.55 13.16 -12.76
C ARG A 65 8.83 13.82 -11.42
N LEU A 66 9.85 14.67 -11.40
CA LEU A 66 10.08 15.59 -10.29
C LEU A 66 9.02 16.70 -10.31
N GLY A 67 8.55 17.08 -9.13
CA GLY A 67 7.59 18.16 -8.97
C GLY A 67 7.58 18.70 -7.55
N LYS A 68 7.13 19.92 -7.38
CA LYS A 68 6.92 20.57 -6.08
C LYS A 68 5.68 21.44 -6.15
N SER A 69 4.82 21.34 -5.15
CA SER A 69 3.59 22.15 -5.05
C SER A 69 2.71 22.04 -6.29
N ILE A 70 2.52 20.81 -6.77
CA ILE A 70 1.74 20.53 -7.97
C ILE A 70 0.26 20.66 -7.62
N PRO A 71 -0.52 21.49 -8.32
CA PRO A 71 -1.97 21.49 -8.17
C PRO A 71 -2.56 20.13 -8.56
N GLU A 72 -3.54 19.64 -7.82
CA GLU A 72 -4.22 18.35 -8.02
C GLU A 72 -4.61 18.11 -9.48
N ARG A 73 -5.21 19.11 -10.15
CA ARG A 73 -5.58 19.04 -11.58
C ARG A 73 -4.45 18.68 -12.55
N PHE A 74 -3.20 18.71 -12.11
CA PHE A 74 -2.02 18.36 -12.91
C PHE A 74 -1.31 17.11 -12.39
N ALA A 75 -1.81 16.45 -11.34
CA ALA A 75 -1.19 15.27 -10.74
C ALA A 75 -1.02 14.13 -11.76
N TYR A 76 -1.99 13.92 -12.64
CA TYR A 76 -1.96 12.91 -13.72
C TYR A 76 -0.72 12.96 -14.63
N ARG A 77 0.02 14.08 -14.65
CA ARG A 77 1.25 14.26 -15.44
C ARG A 77 2.49 13.69 -14.77
N TYR A 78 2.38 13.29 -13.50
CA TYR A 78 3.52 12.94 -12.66
C TYR A 78 3.66 11.45 -12.41
N TYR A 79 2.71 10.63 -12.85
CA TYR A 79 2.78 9.18 -12.79
C TYR A 79 2.56 8.56 -14.18
N ASP A 80 3.15 7.40 -14.43
CA ASP A 80 3.17 6.78 -15.76
C ASP A 80 2.84 5.28 -15.76
N ALA A 81 2.85 4.64 -14.60
CA ALA A 81 2.59 3.22 -14.50
C ALA A 81 1.97 2.86 -13.16
N VAL A 82 1.27 1.74 -13.16
CA VAL A 82 0.71 1.11 -11.97
C VAL A 82 1.13 -0.36 -11.90
N THR A 83 1.09 -0.91 -10.71
CA THR A 83 1.21 -2.35 -10.48
C THR A 83 0.48 -2.73 -9.21
N VAL A 84 0.46 -4.02 -8.88
CA VAL A 84 0.00 -4.52 -7.59
C VAL A 84 1.22 -4.84 -6.73
N GLY A 85 1.16 -4.49 -5.46
CA GLY A 85 2.17 -4.79 -4.46
C GLY A 85 1.58 -5.47 -3.24
N ILE A 86 2.46 -5.89 -2.33
CA ILE A 86 2.07 -6.39 -1.01
C ILE A 86 2.80 -5.57 0.05
N ASP A 87 2.03 -4.98 0.96
CA ASP A 87 2.51 -4.37 2.19
C ASP A 87 2.50 -5.41 3.31
N PHE A 88 3.63 -6.09 3.53
CA PHE A 88 3.77 -6.99 4.66
C PHE A 88 3.81 -6.21 5.97
N THR A 89 2.93 -6.58 6.89
CA THR A 89 2.69 -5.86 8.13
C THR A 89 2.92 -6.75 9.34
N ALA A 90 3.86 -6.39 10.22
CA ALA A 90 3.99 -7.01 11.54
C ALA A 90 2.80 -6.55 12.42
N ARG A 91 1.69 -7.28 12.34
CA ARG A 91 0.39 -6.84 12.84
C ARG A 91 0.32 -6.70 14.35
N ASP A 92 0.94 -7.58 15.08
CA ASP A 92 1.02 -7.51 16.55
C ASP A 92 1.78 -6.26 17.01
N LEU A 93 2.89 -5.92 16.34
CA LEU A 93 3.62 -4.68 16.61
C LEU A 93 2.81 -3.45 16.22
N GLN A 94 2.11 -3.47 15.08
CA GLN A 94 1.29 -2.35 14.65
C GLN A 94 0.20 -2.03 15.69
N LYS A 95 -0.50 -3.06 16.21
CA LYS A 95 -1.52 -2.87 17.26
C LYS A 95 -0.92 -2.18 18.49
N LYS A 96 0.26 -2.62 18.94
CA LYS A 96 0.97 -2.03 20.07
C LYS A 96 1.35 -0.57 19.78
N LEU A 97 1.98 -0.30 18.64
CA LEU A 97 2.42 1.05 18.27
C LEU A 97 1.26 2.02 18.12
N ARG A 98 0.13 1.59 17.55
CA ARG A 98 -1.09 2.39 17.48
C ARG A 98 -1.61 2.76 18.86
N ALA A 99 -1.70 1.80 19.77
CA ALA A 99 -2.16 2.04 21.15
C ALA A 99 -1.25 3.01 21.92
N GLU A 100 0.05 3.03 21.60
CA GLU A 100 1.05 3.90 22.21
C GLU A 100 1.26 5.24 21.47
N GLY A 101 0.57 5.47 20.34
CA GLY A 101 0.76 6.66 19.50
C GLY A 101 2.14 6.77 18.86
N LYS A 102 2.82 5.63 18.61
CA LYS A 102 4.18 5.58 18.06
C LYS A 102 4.19 5.42 16.55
N PRO A 103 5.29 5.82 15.87
CA PRO A 103 5.49 5.62 14.44
C PRO A 103 5.43 4.14 14.04
N TRP A 104 5.06 3.88 12.77
CA TRP A 104 4.86 2.52 12.23
C TRP A 104 6.10 1.92 11.55
N ASP A 105 7.24 2.61 11.57
CA ASP A 105 8.42 2.23 10.81
C ASP A 105 8.85 0.78 11.06
N ILE A 106 8.90 0.34 12.32
CA ILE A 106 9.33 -1.04 12.66
C ILE A 106 8.31 -2.12 12.28
N CYS A 107 7.02 -1.79 12.15
CA CYS A 107 5.98 -2.75 11.78
C CYS A 107 5.64 -2.75 10.29
N LYS A 108 6.01 -1.69 9.57
CA LYS A 108 5.72 -1.47 8.15
C LYS A 108 6.96 -1.35 7.26
N GLY A 109 8.11 -0.93 7.83
CA GLY A 109 9.34 -0.58 7.09
C GLY A 109 10.51 -1.56 7.25
N PHE A 110 10.27 -2.75 7.78
CA PHE A 110 11.32 -3.77 7.92
C PHE A 110 11.76 -4.35 6.56
N ASP A 111 12.94 -4.95 6.52
CA ASP A 111 13.54 -5.48 5.29
C ASP A 111 12.62 -6.50 4.60
N GLY A 112 12.42 -6.32 3.31
CA GLY A 112 11.54 -7.18 2.50
C GLY A 112 10.04 -6.97 2.71
N SER A 113 9.62 -5.97 3.49
CA SER A 113 8.21 -5.72 3.80
C SER A 113 7.37 -5.12 2.66
N ALA A 114 7.98 -4.83 1.51
CA ALA A 114 7.29 -4.34 0.31
C ALA A 114 7.61 -5.23 -0.89
N ALA A 115 6.65 -5.99 -1.39
CA ALA A 115 6.75 -6.66 -2.69
C ALA A 115 6.06 -5.80 -3.75
N ILE A 116 6.70 -5.64 -4.91
CA ILE A 116 6.18 -4.84 -6.02
C ILE A 116 6.22 -5.69 -7.29
N GLY A 117 5.08 -5.76 -8.00
CA GLY A 117 4.92 -6.50 -9.24
C GLY A 117 5.53 -5.80 -10.46
N GLU A 118 5.27 -6.36 -11.63
CA GLU A 118 5.70 -5.77 -12.89
C GLU A 118 4.84 -4.55 -13.25
N TRP A 119 5.49 -3.49 -13.72
CA TRP A 119 4.84 -2.24 -14.06
C TRP A 119 4.00 -2.35 -15.34
N VAL A 120 2.79 -1.84 -15.26
CA VAL A 120 1.89 -1.69 -16.39
C VAL A 120 1.72 -0.21 -16.70
N ASN A 121 1.97 0.20 -17.95
CA ASN A 121 1.78 1.59 -18.37
C ASN A 121 0.32 2.01 -18.15
N ILE A 122 0.12 3.19 -17.58
CA ILE A 122 -1.19 3.74 -17.24
C ILE A 122 -2.11 3.90 -18.45
N GLU A 123 -1.55 4.14 -19.64
CA GLU A 123 -2.30 4.27 -20.90
C GLU A 123 -3.08 3.00 -21.28
N LYS A 124 -2.75 1.84 -20.68
CA LYS A 124 -3.50 0.59 -20.86
C LYS A 124 -4.83 0.56 -20.11
N PHE A 125 -5.04 1.48 -19.19
CA PHE A 125 -6.28 1.57 -18.40
C PHE A 125 -7.14 2.71 -18.93
N ARG A 126 -8.43 2.43 -19.10
CA ARG A 126 -9.40 3.46 -19.47
C ARG A 126 -9.57 4.51 -18.38
N ASP A 127 -9.52 4.06 -17.14
CA ASP A 127 -9.69 4.90 -15.95
C ASP A 127 -8.87 4.30 -14.78
N ILE A 128 -7.91 5.06 -14.28
CA ILE A 128 -7.09 4.67 -13.13
C ILE A 128 -7.90 4.62 -11.82
N GLN A 129 -9.04 5.32 -11.78
CA GLN A 129 -9.92 5.34 -10.62
C GLN A 129 -10.90 4.15 -10.59
N ALA A 130 -10.79 3.20 -11.55
CA ALA A 130 -11.65 2.03 -11.65
C ALA A 130 -10.84 0.74 -11.95
N ILE A 131 -9.64 0.62 -11.38
CA ILE A 131 -8.80 -0.58 -11.52
C ILE A 131 -9.21 -1.60 -10.47
N HIS A 132 -9.66 -2.78 -10.94
CA HIS A 132 -9.86 -3.96 -10.09
C HIS A 132 -8.57 -4.74 -9.95
N PHE A 133 -8.29 -5.21 -8.75
CA PHE A 133 -7.15 -6.07 -8.46
C PHE A 133 -7.50 -7.09 -7.37
N HIS A 134 -6.76 -8.18 -7.33
CA HIS A 134 -6.93 -9.22 -6.32
C HIS A 134 -5.61 -9.90 -5.98
N LEU A 135 -5.59 -10.58 -4.86
CA LEU A 135 -4.52 -11.49 -4.46
C LEU A 135 -5.06 -12.92 -4.45
N ASP A 136 -4.33 -13.80 -5.11
CA ASP A 136 -4.56 -15.23 -5.06
C ASP A 136 -3.44 -15.92 -4.28
N ILE A 137 -3.80 -16.85 -3.40
CA ILE A 137 -2.85 -17.72 -2.71
C ILE A 137 -3.28 -19.16 -2.96
N ASN A 138 -2.44 -19.93 -3.64
CA ASN A 138 -2.67 -21.35 -3.98
C ASN A 138 -3.99 -21.61 -4.72
N GLY A 139 -4.36 -20.74 -5.66
CA GLY A 139 -5.57 -20.85 -6.47
C GLY A 139 -6.84 -20.38 -5.78
N LYS A 140 -6.72 -19.72 -4.63
CA LYS A 140 -7.85 -19.12 -3.91
C LYS A 140 -7.67 -17.60 -3.79
N ILE A 141 -8.65 -16.84 -4.26
CA ILE A 141 -8.68 -15.39 -4.04
C ILE A 141 -8.88 -15.14 -2.55
N VAL A 142 -7.96 -14.35 -1.96
CA VAL A 142 -7.92 -14.05 -0.53
C VAL A 142 -8.13 -12.56 -0.24
N GLN A 143 -7.87 -11.69 -1.23
CA GLN A 143 -8.17 -10.26 -1.15
C GLN A 143 -8.61 -9.74 -2.51
N GLU A 144 -9.53 -8.79 -2.52
CA GLU A 144 -10.00 -8.06 -3.70
C GLU A 144 -10.11 -6.59 -3.37
N GLY A 145 -9.89 -5.73 -4.38
CA GLY A 145 -10.01 -4.30 -4.24
C GLY A 145 -10.31 -3.61 -5.57
N CYS A 146 -10.84 -2.41 -5.47
CA CYS A 146 -11.02 -1.51 -6.60
C CYS A 146 -10.54 -0.11 -6.23
N SER A 147 -9.81 0.54 -7.11
CA SER A 147 -9.35 1.91 -6.87
C SER A 147 -10.49 2.93 -6.74
N SER A 148 -11.70 2.61 -7.21
CA SER A 148 -12.90 3.42 -6.97
C SER A 148 -13.26 3.55 -5.49
N ASP A 149 -12.87 2.59 -4.67
CA ASP A 149 -13.22 2.50 -3.25
C ASP A 149 -12.25 3.27 -2.34
N MET A 150 -11.20 3.87 -2.93
CA MET A 150 -10.26 4.72 -2.21
C MET A 150 -10.94 5.97 -1.66
N LEU A 151 -10.66 6.29 -0.40
CA LEU A 151 -11.07 7.55 0.25
C LEU A 151 -10.31 8.75 -0.33
N TYR A 152 -9.02 8.57 -0.55
CA TYR A 152 -8.11 9.54 -1.16
C TYR A 152 -7.66 8.98 -2.49
N LYS A 153 -7.95 9.69 -3.56
CA LYS A 153 -7.64 9.30 -4.93
C LYS A 153 -6.15 9.44 -5.23
N VAL A 154 -5.73 8.97 -6.40
CA VAL A 154 -4.32 9.07 -6.84
C VAL A 154 -3.93 10.51 -7.20
N ASP A 155 -4.90 11.32 -7.60
CA ASP A 155 -4.72 12.73 -7.99
C ASP A 155 -4.69 13.69 -6.80
#